data_c6b521445176d7dd56c2a835459ed3cb
#
_entry.id   c6b521445176d7dd56c2a835459ed3cb
#
_cell.length_a   1.000
_cell.length_b   1.000
_cell.length_c   1.000
_cell.angle_alpha   90.00
_cell.angle_beta   90.00
_cell.angle_gamma   90.00
#
_symmetry.space_group_name_H-M   'P 1'
#
loop_
_entity.id
_entity.type
_entity.pdbx_description
1 polymer ?
#
loop_
_entity_poly.entity_id
_entity_poly.type
_entity_poly.pdbx_seq_one_letter_code
_entity_poly.pdbx_strand_id
1 'polypeptide(L)'
;VSVPPSLPAPCTLLKFNQPSTGMRNKLLIIDPQNDFCDIEGAALPVAGAHDDLRRLAGFIGSNQTRIDGIAVTLDSHASVAVERTTFWLGSDGQPVAPFTFITAADVIAGIYRPRDTGLTDQVLSMLMQLAVTGKIGMVVWPVHCVTGTWGHNIQSDVARSLAAWEMTHQRPVTKVLKGEYPLTEHFGVFEADAPLASVPSTQFNTALAKSLADGADVFAVAGQASSHCVAASHDQFMRFLARTPALAPRVVLLRDCMSPVPGFEKLAEELFDRARSAGTGVMTVNEFAQSIQ
;
A
#
# COMPACT_ATOMS: atom_id res chain seq x y z
N VAL A 1 21.37 21.29 -58.29
CA VAL A 1 21.00 21.79 -56.96
C VAL A 1 19.71 21.09 -56.57
N SER A 2 19.81 20.06 -55.76
CA SER A 2 18.66 19.28 -55.26
C SER A 2 18.09 19.93 -53.99
N VAL A 3 16.78 20.17 -54.00
CA VAL A 3 16.03 20.71 -52.87
C VAL A 3 15.87 19.58 -51.82
N PRO A 4 16.17 19.80 -50.53
CA PRO A 4 15.94 18.77 -49.50
C PRO A 4 14.42 18.56 -49.24
N PRO A 5 13.98 17.34 -48.85
CA PRO A 5 12.58 17.06 -48.55
C PRO A 5 12.11 17.86 -47.34
N SER A 6 10.89 18.38 -47.41
CA SER A 6 10.21 19.12 -46.36
C SER A 6 9.97 18.25 -45.10
N LEU A 7 10.25 18.81 -43.92
CA LEU A 7 9.94 18.18 -42.63
C LEU A 7 8.46 17.87 -42.49
N PRO A 8 8.08 16.74 -41.87
CA PRO A 8 6.68 16.43 -41.60
C PRO A 8 6.09 17.44 -40.64
N ALA A 9 4.80 17.74 -40.82
CA ALA A 9 4.03 18.65 -39.96
C ALA A 9 4.09 18.24 -38.50
N PRO A 10 4.00 19.20 -37.56
CA PRO A 10 4.03 18.90 -36.12
C PRO A 10 2.88 17.99 -35.74
N CYS A 11 3.21 16.94 -35.02
CA CYS A 11 2.28 15.97 -34.46
C CYS A 11 1.15 16.70 -33.71
N THR A 12 -0.06 16.54 -34.17
CA THR A 12 -1.26 17.11 -33.53
C THR A 12 -1.35 16.56 -32.11
N LEU A 13 -1.21 17.43 -31.12
CA LEU A 13 -1.43 17.10 -29.72
C LEU A 13 -2.77 16.39 -29.56
N LEU A 14 -2.75 15.15 -29.15
CA LEU A 14 -3.94 14.38 -28.79
C LEU A 14 -4.73 15.22 -27.78
N LYS A 15 -5.93 15.64 -28.17
CA LYS A 15 -6.88 16.30 -27.27
C LYS A 15 -7.24 15.27 -26.21
N PHE A 16 -6.71 15.47 -25.00
CA PHE A 16 -7.20 14.74 -23.84
C PHE A 16 -8.68 15.02 -23.69
N ASN A 17 -9.46 13.95 -23.61
CA ASN A 17 -10.91 14.00 -23.50
C ASN A 17 -11.34 14.98 -22.40
N GLN A 18 -12.40 15.73 -22.67
CA GLN A 18 -13.06 16.62 -21.73
C GLN A 18 -13.51 15.84 -20.48
N PRO A 19 -13.50 16.46 -19.28
CA PRO A 19 -13.96 15.79 -18.07
C PRO A 19 -15.42 15.35 -18.25
N SER A 20 -15.70 14.10 -17.87
CA SER A 20 -17.05 13.57 -17.77
C SER A 20 -17.87 14.51 -16.85
N THR A 21 -19.12 14.76 -17.17
CA THR A 21 -20.05 15.54 -16.34
C THR A 21 -20.52 14.78 -15.09
N GLY A 22 -19.99 13.58 -14.83
CA GLY A 22 -20.28 12.70 -13.70
C GLY A 22 -19.22 12.78 -12.59
N MET A 23 -19.53 12.14 -11.46
CA MET A 23 -18.59 12.00 -10.34
C MET A 23 -17.32 11.28 -10.78
N ARG A 24 -16.17 11.78 -10.36
CA ARG A 24 -14.84 11.20 -10.64
C ARG A 24 -14.47 10.24 -9.54
N ASN A 25 -14.46 8.96 -9.88
CA ASN A 25 -14.18 7.88 -8.96
C ASN A 25 -12.74 7.41 -9.11
N LYS A 26 -11.94 7.49 -8.06
CA LYS A 26 -10.58 6.93 -8.04
C LYS A 26 -10.50 5.73 -7.10
N LEU A 27 -9.63 4.79 -7.43
CA LEU A 27 -9.41 3.56 -6.67
C LEU A 27 -7.94 3.45 -6.28
N LEU A 28 -7.68 3.24 -5.00
CA LEU A 28 -6.38 2.86 -4.46
C LEU A 28 -6.42 1.38 -4.05
N ILE A 29 -5.55 0.59 -4.64
CA ILE A 29 -5.42 -0.84 -4.34
C ILE A 29 -4.11 -1.05 -3.58
N ILE A 30 -4.20 -1.42 -2.33
CA ILE A 30 -3.06 -1.63 -1.45
C ILE A 30 -2.53 -3.06 -1.62
N ASP A 31 -1.28 -3.19 -2.02
CA ASP A 31 -0.47 -4.40 -2.01
C ASP A 31 -1.21 -5.68 -2.50
N PRO A 32 -1.80 -5.68 -3.72
CA PRO A 32 -2.54 -6.84 -4.24
C PRO A 32 -1.59 -7.92 -4.77
N GLN A 33 -0.63 -8.36 -3.93
CA GLN A 33 0.52 -9.17 -4.32
C GLN A 33 0.33 -10.64 -4.00
N ASN A 34 1.02 -11.52 -4.76
CA ASN A 34 0.90 -12.97 -4.61
C ASN A 34 1.26 -13.45 -3.20
N ASP A 35 2.28 -12.87 -2.56
CA ASP A 35 2.72 -13.28 -1.21
C ASP A 35 1.67 -13.02 -0.13
N PHE A 36 0.71 -12.12 -0.36
CA PHE A 36 -0.39 -11.89 0.57
C PHE A 36 -1.65 -12.72 0.28
N CYS A 37 -1.69 -13.43 -0.84
CA CYS A 37 -2.82 -14.30 -1.16
C CYS A 37 -2.71 -15.64 -0.41
N ASP A 38 -3.85 -16.23 -0.02
CA ASP A 38 -3.93 -17.58 0.54
C ASP A 38 -3.88 -18.63 -0.58
N ILE A 39 -2.78 -18.64 -1.32
CA ILE A 39 -2.48 -19.56 -2.43
C ILE A 39 -1.14 -20.25 -2.23
N GLU A 40 -0.92 -21.35 -2.95
CA GLU A 40 0.33 -22.11 -2.87
C GLU A 40 1.54 -21.24 -3.23
N GLY A 41 2.59 -21.30 -2.42
CA GLY A 41 3.85 -20.57 -2.61
C GLY A 41 3.87 -19.17 -2.01
N ALA A 42 2.76 -18.65 -1.48
CA ALA A 42 2.73 -17.36 -0.80
C ALA A 42 3.52 -17.38 0.51
N ALA A 43 4.33 -16.35 0.75
CA ALA A 43 5.22 -16.28 1.91
C ALA A 43 4.54 -15.73 3.18
N LEU A 44 3.49 -14.93 3.03
CA LEU A 44 2.72 -14.35 4.13
C LEU A 44 1.22 -14.38 3.79
N PRO A 45 0.61 -15.58 3.70
CA PRO A 45 -0.77 -15.71 3.26
C PRO A 45 -1.75 -15.07 4.25
N VAL A 46 -2.62 -14.23 3.73
CA VAL A 46 -3.73 -13.60 4.43
C VAL A 46 -5.01 -14.36 4.05
N ALA A 47 -5.66 -14.98 5.03
CA ALA A 47 -6.84 -15.80 4.79
C ALA A 47 -7.98 -14.98 4.14
N GLY A 48 -8.49 -15.43 3.00
CA GLY A 48 -9.53 -14.76 2.21
C GLY A 48 -9.01 -13.73 1.20
N ALA A 49 -7.73 -13.37 1.23
CA ALA A 49 -7.17 -12.34 0.36
C ALA A 49 -7.27 -12.67 -1.13
N HIS A 50 -7.14 -13.94 -1.49
CA HIS A 50 -7.27 -14.34 -2.90
C HIS A 50 -8.68 -14.06 -3.44
N ASP A 51 -9.70 -14.39 -2.67
CA ASP A 51 -11.10 -14.14 -3.06
C ASP A 51 -11.45 -12.64 -3.01
N ASP A 52 -10.89 -11.87 -2.07
CA ASP A 52 -11.02 -10.41 -2.02
C ASP A 52 -10.51 -9.78 -3.31
N LEU A 53 -9.32 -10.19 -3.76
CA LEU A 53 -8.68 -9.65 -4.96
C LEU A 53 -9.40 -10.10 -6.23
N ARG A 54 -9.94 -11.32 -6.28
CA ARG A 54 -10.78 -11.77 -7.40
C ARG A 54 -12.08 -10.97 -7.47
N ARG A 55 -12.72 -10.69 -6.33
CA ARG A 55 -13.91 -9.84 -6.23
C ARG A 55 -13.63 -8.44 -6.72
N LEU A 56 -12.52 -7.86 -6.28
CA LEU A 56 -12.05 -6.55 -6.72
C LEU A 56 -11.78 -6.51 -8.23
N ALA A 57 -11.10 -7.53 -8.77
CA ALA A 57 -10.83 -7.65 -10.21
C ALA A 57 -12.12 -7.71 -11.03
N GLY A 58 -13.12 -8.47 -10.56
CA GLY A 58 -14.45 -8.53 -11.18
C GLY A 58 -15.16 -7.17 -11.19
N PHE A 59 -15.06 -6.42 -10.08
CA PHE A 59 -15.59 -5.06 -9.99
C PHE A 59 -14.91 -4.11 -11.00
N ILE A 60 -13.57 -4.10 -11.06
CA ILE A 60 -12.83 -3.27 -12.01
C ILE A 60 -13.25 -3.62 -13.44
N GLY A 61 -13.28 -4.92 -13.80
CA GLY A 61 -13.67 -5.38 -15.13
C GLY A 61 -15.07 -4.94 -15.56
N SER A 62 -16.02 -4.95 -14.62
CA SER A 62 -17.42 -4.58 -14.90
C SER A 62 -17.69 -3.07 -14.87
N ASN A 63 -16.79 -2.26 -14.28
CA ASN A 63 -17.01 -0.83 -14.06
C ASN A 63 -15.89 0.05 -14.64
N GLN A 64 -15.16 -0.43 -15.63
CA GLN A 64 -13.99 0.28 -16.20
C GLN A 64 -14.28 1.75 -16.52
N THR A 65 -15.38 2.04 -17.20
CA THR A 65 -15.75 3.39 -17.64
C THR A 65 -16.22 4.32 -16.52
N ARG A 66 -16.42 3.78 -15.31
CA ARG A 66 -16.86 4.53 -14.11
C ARG A 66 -15.72 4.81 -13.13
N ILE A 67 -14.53 4.24 -13.41
CA ILE A 67 -13.32 4.43 -12.62
C ILE A 67 -12.39 5.35 -13.37
N ASP A 68 -12.21 6.58 -12.89
CA ASP A 68 -11.43 7.62 -13.56
C ASP A 68 -9.94 7.53 -13.31
N GLY A 69 -9.51 6.81 -12.29
CA GLY A 69 -8.10 6.62 -11.97
C GLY A 69 -7.87 5.46 -11.03
N ILE A 70 -6.79 4.71 -11.27
CA ILE A 70 -6.37 3.62 -10.41
C ILE A 70 -4.91 3.84 -9.99
N ALA A 71 -4.65 3.71 -8.70
CA ALA A 71 -3.31 3.58 -8.14
C ALA A 71 -3.19 2.23 -7.43
N VAL A 72 -2.03 1.59 -7.55
CA VAL A 72 -1.72 0.31 -6.91
C VAL A 72 -0.42 0.47 -6.15
N THR A 73 -0.40 0.05 -4.90
CA THR A 73 0.84 -0.03 -4.13
C THR A 73 1.44 -1.43 -4.22
N LEU A 74 2.74 -1.50 -4.11
CA LEU A 74 3.50 -2.74 -4.03
C LEU A 74 4.44 -2.65 -2.84
N ASP A 75 4.23 -3.52 -1.88
CA ASP A 75 5.19 -3.77 -0.81
C ASP A 75 6.46 -4.33 -1.43
N SER A 76 7.59 -3.62 -1.30
CA SER A 76 8.78 -3.84 -2.11
C SER A 76 10.01 -3.87 -1.21
N HIS A 77 10.45 -5.08 -0.86
CA HIS A 77 11.49 -5.28 0.14
C HIS A 77 12.72 -5.96 -0.43
N ALA A 78 13.85 -5.75 0.24
CA ALA A 78 15.01 -6.62 0.13
C ALA A 78 14.80 -7.91 0.97
N SER A 79 15.59 -8.94 0.71
CA SER A 79 15.60 -10.16 1.55
C SER A 79 16.13 -9.91 2.96
N VAL A 80 16.85 -8.79 3.19
CA VAL A 80 17.37 -8.38 4.50
C VAL A 80 16.86 -6.97 4.78
N ALA A 81 15.99 -6.86 5.79
CA ALA A 81 15.45 -5.60 6.28
C ALA A 81 15.04 -5.77 7.75
N VAL A 82 14.88 -4.66 8.46
CA VAL A 82 14.64 -4.67 9.92
C VAL A 82 13.38 -5.44 10.31
N GLU A 83 12.39 -5.48 9.44
CA GLU A 83 11.14 -6.22 9.65
C GLU A 83 11.20 -7.71 9.23
N ARG A 84 12.40 -8.26 8.88
CA ARG A 84 12.60 -9.63 8.39
C ARG A 84 13.34 -10.51 9.38
N THR A 85 13.00 -11.79 9.41
CA THR A 85 13.73 -12.82 10.20
C THR A 85 15.21 -12.89 9.87
N THR A 86 15.58 -12.55 8.65
CA THR A 86 16.97 -12.54 8.16
C THR A 86 17.85 -11.48 8.80
N PHE A 87 17.25 -10.45 9.40
CA PHE A 87 17.98 -9.33 10.01
C PHE A 87 18.43 -9.61 11.44
N TRP A 88 17.68 -10.44 12.19
CA TRP A 88 17.80 -10.59 13.63
C TRP A 88 18.42 -11.90 14.07
N LEU A 89 19.06 -11.86 15.25
CA LEU A 89 19.47 -13.03 16.03
C LEU A 89 18.95 -12.90 17.47
N GLY A 90 18.58 -14.04 18.05
CA GLY A 90 18.32 -14.15 19.47
C GLY A 90 19.61 -14.13 20.30
N SER A 91 19.48 -14.09 21.63
CA SER A 91 20.60 -14.16 22.58
C SER A 91 21.43 -15.45 22.48
N ASP A 92 20.80 -16.53 21.99
CA ASP A 92 21.44 -17.81 21.67
C ASP A 92 22.19 -17.83 20.33
N GLY A 93 22.16 -16.72 19.58
CA GLY A 93 22.76 -16.59 18.26
C GLY A 93 21.97 -17.26 17.13
N GLN A 94 20.77 -17.77 17.41
CA GLN A 94 19.91 -18.38 16.39
C GLN A 94 19.03 -17.34 15.71
N PRO A 95 18.56 -17.61 14.46
CA PRO A 95 17.59 -16.78 13.78
C PRO A 95 16.31 -16.61 14.58
N VAL A 96 15.75 -15.41 14.56
CA VAL A 96 14.46 -15.09 15.19
C VAL A 96 13.32 -15.68 14.36
N ALA A 97 12.33 -16.27 15.02
CA ALA A 97 11.14 -16.82 14.36
C ALA A 97 10.25 -15.70 13.77
N PRO A 98 9.50 -15.99 12.68
CA PRO A 98 8.44 -15.08 12.21
C PRO A 98 7.44 -14.76 13.33
N PHE A 99 6.85 -13.58 13.25
CA PHE A 99 5.88 -13.02 14.22
C PHE A 99 6.46 -12.73 15.62
N THR A 100 7.78 -12.79 15.80
CA THR A 100 8.43 -12.31 17.02
C THR A 100 8.21 -10.80 17.14
N PHE A 101 7.79 -10.37 18.33
CA PHE A 101 7.66 -8.94 18.65
C PHE A 101 8.94 -8.45 19.32
N ILE A 102 9.54 -7.39 18.81
CA ILE A 102 10.81 -6.83 19.28
C ILE A 102 10.60 -5.38 19.73
N THR A 103 11.06 -5.08 20.94
CA THR A 103 11.05 -3.73 21.52
C THR A 103 12.46 -3.17 21.67
N ALA A 104 12.59 -1.86 21.89
CA ALA A 104 13.87 -1.24 22.23
C ALA A 104 14.47 -1.85 23.51
N ALA A 105 13.63 -2.19 24.50
CA ALA A 105 14.07 -2.80 25.76
C ALA A 105 14.69 -4.19 25.52
N ASP A 106 14.14 -4.99 24.61
CA ASP A 106 14.67 -6.31 24.26
C ASP A 106 16.07 -6.21 23.63
N VAL A 107 16.28 -5.21 22.77
CA VAL A 107 17.58 -4.97 22.13
C VAL A 107 18.60 -4.47 23.17
N ILE A 108 18.23 -3.57 24.05
CA ILE A 108 19.09 -3.07 25.16
C ILE A 108 19.46 -4.22 26.10
N ALA A 109 18.52 -5.12 26.39
CA ALA A 109 18.75 -6.29 27.24
C ALA A 109 19.56 -7.41 26.55
N GLY A 110 19.84 -7.29 25.24
CA GLY A 110 20.56 -8.31 24.46
C GLY A 110 19.75 -9.58 24.19
N ILE A 111 18.40 -9.52 24.33
CA ILE A 111 17.50 -10.62 24.00
C ILE A 111 17.50 -10.82 22.48
N TYR A 112 17.42 -9.72 21.73
CA TYR A 112 17.53 -9.69 20.27
C TYR A 112 18.59 -8.69 19.83
N ARG A 113 19.27 -8.99 18.72
CA ARG A 113 20.26 -8.09 18.12
C ARG A 113 20.24 -8.20 16.59
N PRO A 114 20.59 -7.15 15.86
CA PRO A 114 20.84 -7.27 14.43
C PRO A 114 22.02 -8.21 14.17
N ARG A 115 21.99 -8.94 13.04
CA ARG A 115 23.13 -9.77 12.60
C ARG A 115 24.36 -8.91 12.36
N ASP A 116 24.17 -7.75 11.72
CA ASP A 116 25.19 -6.72 11.65
C ASP A 116 25.09 -5.83 12.89
N THR A 117 25.98 -6.05 13.84
CA THR A 117 26.01 -5.29 15.11
C THR A 117 26.35 -3.80 14.91
N GLY A 118 26.91 -3.43 13.76
CA GLY A 118 27.13 -2.02 13.38
C GLY A 118 25.85 -1.24 13.20
N LEU A 119 24.70 -1.92 13.06
CA LEU A 119 23.37 -1.28 12.89
C LEU A 119 22.61 -1.12 14.23
N THR A 120 23.18 -1.54 15.36
CA THR A 120 22.46 -1.57 16.65
C THR A 120 21.93 -0.19 17.04
N ASP A 121 22.72 0.87 16.94
CA ASP A 121 22.30 2.22 17.31
C ASP A 121 21.19 2.76 16.40
N GLN A 122 21.25 2.45 15.11
CA GLN A 122 20.21 2.85 14.14
C GLN A 122 18.89 2.15 14.43
N VAL A 123 18.95 0.86 14.73
CA VAL A 123 17.77 0.05 15.10
C VAL A 123 17.16 0.53 16.41
N LEU A 124 17.97 0.80 17.43
CA LEU A 124 17.47 1.37 18.69
C LEU A 124 16.80 2.72 18.48
N SER A 125 17.42 3.59 17.66
CA SER A 125 16.82 4.89 17.32
C SER A 125 15.45 4.72 16.63
N MET A 126 15.33 3.80 15.69
CA MET A 126 14.07 3.49 15.00
C MET A 126 13.01 2.96 15.98
N LEU A 127 13.35 1.97 16.84
CA LEU A 127 12.43 1.41 17.82
C LEU A 127 11.97 2.46 18.86
N MET A 128 12.86 3.35 19.29
CA MET A 128 12.49 4.46 20.17
C MET A 128 11.56 5.46 19.49
N GLN A 129 11.77 5.72 18.20
CA GLN A 129 10.87 6.58 17.42
C GLN A 129 9.48 5.95 17.25
N LEU A 130 9.38 4.63 17.02
CA LEU A 130 8.10 3.91 17.03
C LEU A 130 7.36 4.11 18.36
N ALA A 131 8.08 4.03 19.49
CA ALA A 131 7.47 4.23 20.81
C ALA A 131 6.86 5.64 20.98
N VAL A 132 7.47 6.68 20.39
CA VAL A 132 6.91 8.04 20.37
C VAL A 132 5.59 8.12 19.60
N THR A 133 5.41 7.29 18.58
CA THR A 133 4.14 7.20 17.82
C THR A 133 3.09 6.31 18.47
N GLY A 134 3.36 5.77 19.66
CA GLY A 134 2.47 4.86 20.40
C GLY A 134 2.65 3.38 20.04
N LYS A 135 3.62 3.03 19.20
CA LYS A 135 3.97 1.64 18.86
C LYS A 135 5.17 1.22 19.70
N ILE A 136 4.95 0.39 20.70
CA ILE A 136 6.00 0.00 21.68
C ILE A 136 7.09 -0.91 21.08
N GLY A 137 6.92 -1.39 19.85
CA GLY A 137 7.86 -2.27 19.15
C GLY A 137 7.37 -2.61 17.76
N MET A 138 8.00 -3.58 17.15
CA MET A 138 7.69 -4.05 15.80
C MET A 138 7.53 -5.57 15.76
N VAL A 139 6.79 -6.08 14.78
CA VAL A 139 6.68 -7.50 14.46
C VAL A 139 7.74 -7.85 13.42
N VAL A 140 8.41 -8.98 13.60
CA VAL A 140 9.31 -9.54 12.60
C VAL A 140 8.53 -10.49 11.71
N TRP A 141 8.51 -10.22 10.42
CA TRP A 141 7.75 -10.97 9.43
C TRP A 141 8.60 -12.04 8.73
N PRO A 142 8.00 -13.09 8.16
CA PRO A 142 8.70 -13.92 7.18
C PRO A 142 9.17 -13.06 6.00
N VAL A 143 10.19 -13.52 5.30
CA VAL A 143 10.66 -12.83 4.07
C VAL A 143 9.56 -12.95 3.02
N HIS A 144 8.99 -11.82 2.62
CA HIS A 144 7.90 -11.73 1.63
C HIS A 144 8.08 -10.52 0.74
N CYS A 145 7.39 -10.47 -0.39
CA CYS A 145 7.36 -9.36 -1.34
C CYS A 145 8.76 -8.85 -1.72
N VAL A 146 9.72 -9.76 -1.89
CA VAL A 146 11.07 -9.41 -2.34
C VAL A 146 10.99 -8.91 -3.79
N THR A 147 11.46 -7.70 -4.03
CA THR A 147 11.34 -7.01 -5.32
C THR A 147 11.84 -7.88 -6.48
N GLY A 148 11.01 -8.03 -7.50
CA GLY A 148 11.30 -8.81 -8.70
C GLY A 148 11.00 -10.31 -8.60
N THR A 149 10.52 -10.81 -7.45
CA THR A 149 10.10 -12.22 -7.30
C THR A 149 8.63 -12.42 -7.66
N TRP A 150 8.21 -13.68 -7.79
CA TRP A 150 6.81 -14.03 -7.99
C TRP A 150 5.90 -13.49 -6.89
N GLY A 151 6.35 -13.56 -5.63
CA GLY A 151 5.60 -13.06 -4.48
C GLY A 151 5.34 -11.56 -4.53
N HIS A 152 6.29 -10.79 -5.07
CA HIS A 152 6.16 -9.35 -5.28
C HIS A 152 5.17 -8.96 -6.38
N ASN A 153 4.91 -9.86 -7.35
CA ASN A 153 4.03 -9.54 -8.48
C ASN A 153 2.57 -9.40 -8.04
N ILE A 154 1.84 -8.54 -8.76
CA ILE A 154 0.39 -8.36 -8.60
C ILE A 154 -0.32 -9.69 -8.92
N GLN A 155 -1.30 -10.06 -8.11
CA GLN A 155 -2.17 -11.21 -8.31
C GLN A 155 -2.80 -11.16 -9.72
N SER A 156 -2.85 -12.30 -10.39
CA SER A 156 -3.10 -12.42 -11.84
C SER A 156 -4.45 -11.85 -12.30
N ASP A 157 -5.52 -12.00 -11.51
CA ASP A 157 -6.84 -11.49 -11.90
C ASP A 157 -6.87 -9.96 -11.82
N VAL A 158 -6.26 -9.40 -10.76
CA VAL A 158 -6.07 -7.95 -10.62
C VAL A 158 -5.20 -7.43 -11.75
N ALA A 159 -4.05 -8.06 -12.03
CA ALA A 159 -3.17 -7.63 -13.12
C ALA A 159 -3.88 -7.58 -14.47
N ARG A 160 -4.72 -8.58 -14.78
CA ARG A 160 -5.54 -8.59 -16.01
C ARG A 160 -6.57 -7.47 -16.04
N SER A 161 -7.26 -7.22 -14.92
CA SER A 161 -8.25 -6.15 -14.84
C SER A 161 -7.65 -4.76 -14.98
N LEU A 162 -6.45 -4.54 -14.40
CA LEU A 162 -5.68 -3.31 -14.55
C LEU A 162 -5.26 -3.09 -16.02
N ALA A 163 -4.72 -4.11 -16.68
CA ALA A 163 -4.33 -4.03 -18.07
C ALA A 163 -5.54 -3.70 -18.98
N ALA A 164 -6.70 -4.31 -18.73
CA ALA A 164 -7.93 -4.01 -19.46
C ALA A 164 -8.38 -2.55 -19.23
N TRP A 165 -8.27 -2.03 -18.00
CA TRP A 165 -8.57 -0.64 -17.68
C TRP A 165 -7.60 0.31 -18.41
N GLU A 166 -6.28 0.02 -18.41
CA GLU A 166 -5.27 0.80 -19.14
C GLU A 166 -5.58 0.87 -20.63
N MET A 167 -5.99 -0.26 -21.23
CA MET A 167 -6.37 -0.33 -22.66
C MET A 167 -7.64 0.47 -22.95
N THR A 168 -8.63 0.44 -22.05
CA THR A 168 -9.88 1.20 -22.21
C THR A 168 -9.64 2.71 -22.11
N HIS A 169 -8.80 3.13 -21.18
CA HIS A 169 -8.54 4.55 -20.91
C HIS A 169 -7.35 5.14 -21.67
N GLN A 170 -6.53 4.31 -22.32
CA GLN A 170 -5.29 4.70 -23.01
C GLN A 170 -4.35 5.52 -22.12
N ARG A 171 -4.26 5.14 -20.84
CA ARG A 171 -3.36 5.75 -19.85
C ARG A 171 -2.96 4.73 -18.78
N PRO A 172 -1.77 4.87 -18.16
CA PRO A 172 -1.27 3.89 -17.21
C PRO A 172 -1.98 3.96 -15.86
N VAL A 173 -2.06 2.81 -15.19
CA VAL A 173 -2.28 2.72 -13.75
C VAL A 173 -1.04 3.25 -13.02
N THR A 174 -1.24 4.08 -12.01
CA THR A 174 -0.13 4.55 -11.15
C THR A 174 0.33 3.40 -10.25
N LYS A 175 1.60 3.01 -10.36
CA LYS A 175 2.21 2.00 -9.48
C LYS A 175 3.15 2.68 -8.48
N VAL A 176 3.01 2.37 -7.20
CA VAL A 176 3.77 2.97 -6.10
C VAL A 176 4.49 1.87 -5.35
N LEU A 177 5.81 1.89 -5.39
CA LEU A 177 6.64 0.99 -4.56
C LEU A 177 6.77 1.60 -3.16
N LYS A 178 6.65 0.80 -2.12
CA LYS A 178 6.86 1.20 -0.72
C LYS A 178 7.70 0.16 0.02
N GLY A 179 8.33 0.54 1.12
CA GLY A 179 9.12 -0.39 1.93
C GLY A 179 10.53 -0.68 1.42
N GLU A 180 11.05 0.09 0.45
CA GLU A 180 12.37 -0.15 -0.14
C GLU A 180 13.55 0.17 0.81
N TYR A 181 13.33 1.03 1.83
CA TYR A 181 14.38 1.37 2.79
C TYR A 181 14.44 0.33 3.93
N PRO A 182 15.58 -0.37 4.13
CA PRO A 182 15.62 -1.59 4.94
C PRO A 182 15.69 -1.38 6.46
N LEU A 183 15.76 -0.15 6.96
CA LEU A 183 15.96 0.10 8.40
C LEU A 183 14.76 0.79 9.08
N THR A 184 13.57 0.73 8.47
CA THR A 184 12.30 1.12 9.09
C THR A 184 11.15 0.35 8.49
N GLU A 185 10.16 0.00 9.30
CA GLU A 185 8.89 -0.57 8.83
C GLU A 185 8.10 0.46 8.02
N HIS A 186 7.35 0.01 7.01
CA HIS A 186 6.64 0.88 6.10
C HIS A 186 5.29 0.28 5.68
N PHE A 187 4.32 0.26 6.58
CA PHE A 187 2.97 -0.23 6.25
C PHE A 187 2.20 0.73 5.34
N GLY A 188 2.14 2.00 5.71
CA GLY A 188 1.38 2.99 4.96
C GLY A 188 2.07 3.41 3.66
N VAL A 189 1.27 3.79 2.65
CA VAL A 189 1.79 4.20 1.34
C VAL A 189 2.45 5.59 1.35
N PHE A 190 2.13 6.42 2.34
CA PHE A 190 2.55 7.83 2.31
C PHE A 190 3.79 8.12 3.14
N GLU A 191 4.06 7.37 4.21
CA GLU A 191 5.25 7.51 5.06
C GLU A 191 5.57 6.19 5.76
N ALA A 192 6.84 6.01 6.13
CA ALA A 192 7.27 4.91 6.97
C ALA A 192 6.73 5.03 8.41
N ASP A 193 6.72 3.94 9.17
CA ASP A 193 6.26 3.93 10.55
C ASP A 193 7.20 4.68 11.51
N ALA A 194 8.49 4.70 11.21
CA ALA A 194 9.49 5.54 11.84
C ALA A 194 10.25 6.34 10.77
N PRO A 195 9.72 7.49 10.30
CA PRO A 195 10.35 8.27 9.24
C PRO A 195 11.69 8.84 9.69
N LEU A 196 12.71 8.73 8.84
CA LEU A 196 14.07 9.22 9.08
C LEU A 196 14.30 10.52 8.30
N ALA A 197 14.64 11.60 8.98
CA ALA A 197 14.83 12.91 8.35
C ALA A 197 15.92 12.92 7.26
N SER A 198 16.92 12.04 7.40
CA SER A 198 18.01 11.88 6.41
C SER A 198 17.63 11.02 5.21
N VAL A 199 16.45 10.37 5.22
CA VAL A 199 16.00 9.45 4.16
C VAL A 199 14.64 9.92 3.61
N PRO A 200 14.64 10.72 2.52
CA PRO A 200 13.41 11.32 1.99
C PRO A 200 12.32 10.31 1.61
N SER A 201 12.66 9.11 1.17
CA SER A 201 11.71 8.06 0.82
C SER A 201 10.89 7.53 2.01
N THR A 202 11.33 7.79 3.25
CA THR A 202 10.63 7.40 4.46
C THR A 202 9.67 8.49 4.98
N GLN A 203 9.82 9.74 4.47
CA GLN A 203 9.02 10.88 4.87
C GLN A 203 7.65 10.88 4.19
N PHE A 204 6.71 11.66 4.74
CA PHE A 204 5.37 11.76 4.16
C PHE A 204 5.39 12.30 2.72
N ASN A 205 4.95 11.49 1.78
CA ASN A 205 4.88 11.84 0.36
C ASN A 205 3.64 12.70 0.06
N THR A 206 3.76 13.99 0.35
CA THR A 206 2.69 14.97 0.10
C THR A 206 2.31 15.06 -1.38
N ALA A 207 3.28 14.90 -2.30
CA ALA A 207 3.00 14.96 -3.73
C ALA A 207 2.10 13.78 -4.17
N LEU A 208 2.38 12.58 -3.69
CA LEU A 208 1.53 11.41 -3.94
C LEU A 208 0.13 11.61 -3.34
N ALA A 209 0.03 11.97 -2.06
CA ALA A 209 -1.26 12.17 -1.40
C ALA A 209 -2.12 13.21 -2.14
N LYS A 210 -1.50 14.33 -2.54
CA LYS A 210 -2.16 15.36 -3.34
C LYS A 210 -2.60 14.83 -4.70
N SER A 211 -1.77 14.10 -5.43
CA SER A 211 -2.10 13.56 -6.76
C SER A 211 -3.25 12.55 -6.72
N LEU A 212 -3.36 11.78 -5.64
CA LEU A 212 -4.45 10.83 -5.44
C LEU A 212 -5.77 11.54 -5.10
N ALA A 213 -5.72 12.57 -4.24
CA ALA A 213 -6.90 13.35 -3.86
C ALA A 213 -7.39 14.27 -4.98
N ASP A 214 -6.46 14.87 -5.75
CA ASP A 214 -6.78 15.89 -6.75
C ASP A 214 -7.74 15.35 -7.80
N GLY A 215 -8.83 16.10 -7.99
CA GLY A 215 -9.85 15.75 -8.96
C GLY A 215 -10.60 14.45 -8.68
N ALA A 216 -10.60 13.91 -7.46
CA ALA A 216 -11.48 12.82 -7.04
C ALA A 216 -12.70 13.38 -6.30
N ASP A 217 -13.90 12.96 -6.68
CA ASP A 217 -15.12 13.18 -5.91
C ASP A 217 -15.33 12.02 -4.92
N VAL A 218 -14.97 10.80 -5.35
CA VAL A 218 -14.95 9.59 -4.52
C VAL A 218 -13.59 8.92 -4.63
N PHE A 219 -13.04 8.50 -3.49
CA PHE A 219 -11.78 7.79 -3.38
C PHE A 219 -11.99 6.48 -2.63
N ALA A 220 -12.04 5.38 -3.38
CA ALA A 220 -12.22 4.04 -2.83
C ALA A 220 -10.88 3.38 -2.54
N VAL A 221 -10.80 2.62 -1.44
CA VAL A 221 -9.61 1.88 -1.01
C VAL A 221 -9.95 0.41 -0.84
N ALA A 222 -9.11 -0.45 -1.37
CA ALA A 222 -9.17 -1.91 -1.26
C ALA A 222 -7.76 -2.50 -1.14
N GLY A 223 -7.63 -3.79 -0.93
CA GLY A 223 -6.34 -4.50 -0.94
C GLY A 223 -5.94 -5.09 0.41
N GLN A 224 -4.67 -5.43 0.59
CA GLN A 224 -4.17 -6.23 1.71
C GLN A 224 -3.13 -5.51 2.55
N ALA A 225 -3.08 -5.71 3.84
CA ALA A 225 -4.11 -6.31 4.69
C ALA A 225 -4.84 -5.20 5.46
N SER A 226 -6.14 -5.41 5.74
CA SER A 226 -6.97 -4.45 6.49
C SER A 226 -6.42 -4.11 7.87
N SER A 227 -5.71 -5.04 8.51
CA SER A 227 -5.11 -4.87 9.84
C SER A 227 -3.81 -4.03 9.84
N HIS A 228 -3.13 -3.84 8.70
CA HIS A 228 -1.80 -3.21 8.60
C HIS A 228 -1.72 -2.17 7.49
N CYS A 229 -1.35 -2.58 6.27
CA CYS A 229 -1.07 -1.63 5.19
C CYS A 229 -2.27 -0.77 4.80
N VAL A 230 -3.46 -1.35 4.75
CA VAL A 230 -4.71 -0.61 4.48
C VAL A 230 -5.01 0.36 5.62
N ALA A 231 -4.93 -0.10 6.89
CA ALA A 231 -5.19 0.74 8.06
C ALA A 231 -4.22 1.93 8.12
N ALA A 232 -2.92 1.68 7.99
CA ALA A 232 -1.90 2.72 8.03
C ALA A 232 -2.08 3.72 6.88
N SER A 233 -2.31 3.24 5.65
CA SER A 233 -2.54 4.11 4.48
C SER A 233 -3.78 4.97 4.64
N HIS A 234 -4.89 4.40 5.12
CA HIS A 234 -6.11 5.14 5.39
C HIS A 234 -5.87 6.24 6.44
N ASP A 235 -5.28 5.89 7.59
CA ASP A 235 -5.05 6.85 8.66
C ASP A 235 -4.09 7.98 8.25
N GLN A 236 -3.05 7.67 7.47
CA GLN A 236 -2.15 8.67 6.89
C GLN A 236 -2.88 9.60 5.91
N PHE A 237 -3.72 9.06 5.04
CA PHE A 237 -4.48 9.84 4.07
C PHE A 237 -5.52 10.73 4.75
N MET A 238 -6.25 10.22 5.74
CA MET A 238 -7.22 11.02 6.50
C MET A 238 -6.55 12.17 7.27
N ARG A 239 -5.35 11.97 7.84
CA ARG A 239 -4.57 13.07 8.45
C ARG A 239 -4.17 14.14 7.43
N PHE A 240 -3.82 13.74 6.20
CA PHE A 240 -3.55 14.67 5.11
C PHE A 240 -4.80 15.45 4.71
N LEU A 241 -5.92 14.79 4.50
CA LEU A 241 -7.18 15.43 4.10
C LEU A 241 -7.70 16.40 5.17
N ALA A 242 -7.55 16.09 6.45
CA ALA A 242 -7.90 16.99 7.54
C ALA A 242 -7.15 18.34 7.49
N ARG A 243 -5.94 18.34 6.94
CA ARG A 243 -5.11 19.54 6.74
C ARG A 243 -5.35 20.21 5.38
N THR A 244 -6.03 19.54 4.47
CA THR A 244 -6.29 20.00 3.09
C THR A 244 -7.75 19.78 2.70
N PRO A 245 -8.73 20.35 3.44
CA PRO A 245 -10.16 20.04 3.25
C PRO A 245 -10.68 20.40 1.86
N ALA A 246 -10.05 21.33 1.16
CA ALA A 246 -10.42 21.69 -0.22
C ALA A 246 -10.15 20.57 -1.24
N LEU A 247 -9.33 19.57 -0.89
CA LEU A 247 -9.02 18.41 -1.73
C LEU A 247 -9.78 17.15 -1.29
N ALA A 248 -10.54 17.19 -0.19
CA ALA A 248 -11.09 16.00 0.44
C ALA A 248 -12.20 15.36 -0.40
N PRO A 249 -11.95 14.21 -1.07
CA PRO A 249 -12.98 13.39 -1.68
C PRO A 249 -13.80 12.67 -0.60
N ARG A 250 -14.94 12.11 -0.97
CA ARG A 250 -15.60 11.09 -0.15
C ARG A 250 -14.76 9.82 -0.14
N VAL A 251 -14.14 9.48 0.99
CA VAL A 251 -13.34 8.26 1.14
C VAL A 251 -14.23 7.06 1.47
N VAL A 252 -13.96 5.91 0.85
CA VAL A 252 -14.70 4.65 1.03
C VAL A 252 -13.72 3.49 1.18
N LEU A 253 -13.91 2.66 2.21
CA LEU A 253 -13.24 1.35 2.33
C LEU A 253 -14.15 0.25 1.77
N LEU A 254 -13.62 -0.56 0.84
CA LEU A 254 -14.32 -1.71 0.27
C LEU A 254 -14.06 -2.93 1.17
N ARG A 255 -14.87 -3.06 2.23
CA ARG A 255 -14.62 -3.99 3.36
C ARG A 255 -14.56 -5.47 2.98
N ASP A 256 -15.17 -5.86 1.88
CA ASP A 256 -15.14 -7.22 1.35
C ASP A 256 -14.08 -7.45 0.27
N CYS A 257 -13.19 -6.47 0.09
CA CYS A 257 -11.99 -6.54 -0.75
C CYS A 257 -10.71 -6.31 0.07
N MET A 258 -10.73 -6.64 1.36
CA MET A 258 -9.60 -6.54 2.28
C MET A 258 -9.78 -7.45 3.50
N SER A 259 -8.83 -8.33 3.75
CA SER A 259 -8.82 -9.23 4.90
C SER A 259 -7.70 -8.89 5.89
N PRO A 260 -7.83 -9.23 7.19
CA PRO A 260 -6.77 -9.04 8.17
C PRO A 260 -5.70 -10.13 8.08
N VAL A 261 -4.48 -9.82 8.47
CA VAL A 261 -3.46 -10.83 8.75
C VAL A 261 -3.98 -11.73 9.89
N PRO A 262 -3.87 -13.07 9.80
CA PRO A 262 -4.30 -13.98 10.85
C PRO A 262 -3.72 -13.63 12.23
N GLY A 263 -4.58 -13.56 13.25
CA GLY A 263 -4.24 -13.13 14.60
C GLY A 263 -4.33 -11.61 14.85
N PHE A 264 -4.63 -10.82 13.81
CA PHE A 264 -4.78 -9.37 13.90
C PHE A 264 -6.17 -8.86 13.50
N GLU A 265 -7.19 -9.73 13.60
CA GLU A 265 -8.58 -9.45 13.22
C GLU A 265 -9.14 -8.22 13.95
N LYS A 266 -8.79 -8.07 15.24
CA LYS A 266 -9.20 -6.92 16.05
C LYS A 266 -8.73 -5.59 15.47
N LEU A 267 -7.52 -5.52 14.90
CA LEU A 267 -7.00 -4.30 14.29
C LEU A 267 -7.81 -3.89 13.05
N ALA A 268 -8.34 -4.85 12.30
CA ALA A 268 -9.22 -4.57 11.16
C ALA A 268 -10.59 -4.05 11.62
N GLU A 269 -11.17 -4.61 12.69
CA GLU A 269 -12.41 -4.09 13.29
C GLU A 269 -12.21 -2.66 13.77
N GLU A 270 -11.12 -2.39 14.48
CA GLU A 270 -10.74 -1.05 14.92
C GLU A 270 -10.53 -0.07 13.75
N LEU A 271 -9.97 -0.52 12.61
CA LEU A 271 -9.91 0.30 11.40
C LEU A 271 -11.31 0.73 10.95
N PHE A 272 -12.24 -0.23 10.80
CA PHE A 272 -13.58 0.09 10.32
C PHE A 272 -14.34 1.02 11.27
N ASP A 273 -14.16 0.87 12.58
CA ASP A 273 -14.78 1.74 13.57
C ASP A 273 -14.20 3.16 13.55
N ARG A 274 -12.87 3.29 13.48
CA ARG A 274 -12.20 4.59 13.30
C ARG A 274 -12.61 5.26 11.99
N ALA A 275 -12.66 4.48 10.89
CA ALA A 275 -13.05 4.97 9.57
C ALA A 275 -14.45 5.56 9.59
N ARG A 276 -15.45 4.83 10.14
CA ARG A 276 -16.82 5.34 10.29
C ARG A 276 -16.88 6.59 11.14
N SER A 277 -16.14 6.62 12.25
CA SER A 277 -16.07 7.78 13.15
C SER A 277 -15.46 9.02 12.47
N ALA A 278 -14.56 8.81 11.52
CA ALA A 278 -13.93 9.86 10.71
C ALA A 278 -14.76 10.27 9.47
N GLY A 279 -15.95 9.68 9.26
CA GLY A 279 -16.81 9.98 8.11
C GLY A 279 -16.44 9.20 6.84
N THR A 280 -15.53 8.23 6.91
CA THR A 280 -15.23 7.32 5.81
C THR A 280 -16.37 6.32 5.62
N GLY A 281 -16.82 6.11 4.39
CA GLY A 281 -17.78 5.06 4.04
C GLY A 281 -17.14 3.69 4.21
N VAL A 282 -17.85 2.73 4.81
CA VAL A 282 -17.41 1.33 4.90
C VAL A 282 -18.52 0.48 4.30
N MET A 283 -18.29 -0.07 3.12
CA MET A 283 -19.31 -0.79 2.35
C MET A 283 -18.70 -1.95 1.57
N THR A 284 -19.54 -2.82 1.05
CA THR A 284 -19.13 -3.87 0.11
C THR A 284 -18.84 -3.26 -1.27
N VAL A 285 -18.08 -3.98 -2.09
CA VAL A 285 -17.83 -3.57 -3.47
C VAL A 285 -19.12 -3.51 -4.30
N ASN A 286 -20.12 -4.35 -4.00
CA ASN A 286 -21.42 -4.30 -4.67
C ASN A 286 -22.23 -3.06 -4.31
N GLU A 287 -22.27 -2.68 -3.02
CA GLU A 287 -22.87 -1.41 -2.57
C GLU A 287 -22.18 -0.21 -3.21
N PHE A 288 -20.84 -0.26 -3.30
CA PHE A 288 -20.06 0.76 -3.96
C PHE A 288 -20.40 0.87 -5.46
N ALA A 289 -20.43 -0.26 -6.18
CA ALA A 289 -20.80 -0.29 -7.60
C ALA A 289 -22.17 0.34 -7.88
N GLN A 290 -23.14 0.15 -6.99
CA GLN A 290 -24.45 0.79 -7.08
C GLN A 290 -24.40 2.29 -6.82
N SER A 291 -23.50 2.74 -5.94
CA SER A 291 -23.37 4.15 -5.55
C SER A 291 -22.71 5.05 -6.60
N ILE A 292 -22.00 4.46 -7.57
CA ILE A 292 -21.27 5.14 -8.65
C ILE A 292 -21.95 4.96 -10.02
N GLN A 293 -23.21 4.53 -10.03
CA GLN A 293 -24.01 4.34 -11.26
C GLN A 293 -24.42 5.66 -11.91
#